data_a3790161843ea091777847ae820362b2
#
_entry.id   a3790161843ea091777847ae820362b2
#
_cell.length_a   1.000
_cell.length_b   1.000
_cell.length_c   1.000
_cell.angle_alpha   90.00
_cell.angle_beta   90.00
_cell.angle_gamma   90.00
#
_symmetry.space_group_name_H-M   'P 1'
#
loop_
_entity.id
_entity.type
_entity.pdbx_description
1 polymer ?
#
loop_
_entity_poly.entity_id
_entity_poly.type
_entity_poly.pdbx_seq_one_letter_code
_entity_poly.pdbx_strand_id
1 'polypeptide(L)'
;MSLIHQATCVAIGGRAVLIEGPPGIGKTSLALALIDRGAVLIGDDGVTLEPHAGRLLASPPPRTAGLIEVRNLGLLDWPIVSDIPVALVVRLDPGAPRFIEHADRTELVGIFLPLIHLWPEGSVLPLKAELALERYGLT
;
A
#
# COMPACT_ATOMS: atom_id res chain seq x y z
N MET A 1 -0.52 -20.73 1.49
CA MET A 1 -0.42 -20.31 0.08
C MET A 1 0.01 -18.86 0.04
N SER A 2 1.00 -18.51 -0.74
CA SER A 2 1.43 -17.11 -0.91
C SER A 2 1.23 -16.70 -2.37
N LEU A 3 1.11 -15.38 -2.58
CA LEU A 3 0.89 -14.79 -3.88
C LEU A 3 1.75 -13.54 -4.00
N ILE A 4 2.37 -13.33 -5.15
CA ILE A 4 3.01 -12.04 -5.44
C ILE A 4 1.94 -11.17 -6.09
N HIS A 5 1.64 -10.06 -5.43
CA HIS A 5 0.63 -9.10 -5.85
C HIS A 5 1.30 -7.84 -6.40
N GLN A 6 0.80 -7.35 -7.52
CA GLN A 6 1.37 -6.16 -8.15
C GLN A 6 0.80 -4.91 -7.51
N ALA A 7 1.49 -4.42 -6.49
CA ALA A 7 1.13 -3.23 -5.75
C ALA A 7 2.37 -2.68 -5.06
N THR A 8 2.34 -1.43 -4.69
CA THR A 8 3.35 -0.84 -3.80
C THR A 8 2.80 -0.93 -2.38
N CYS A 9 3.65 -1.21 -1.41
CA CYS A 9 3.19 -1.48 -0.06
C CYS A 9 4.12 -0.85 0.98
N VAL A 10 3.52 -0.19 1.96
CA VAL A 10 4.24 0.40 3.10
C VAL A 10 3.57 -0.01 4.39
N ALA A 11 4.35 -0.02 5.48
CA ALA A 11 3.83 -0.22 6.83
C ALA A 11 3.73 1.12 7.54
N ILE A 12 2.58 1.40 8.12
CA ILE A 12 2.32 2.60 8.91
C ILE A 12 1.91 2.15 10.30
N GLY A 13 2.80 2.35 11.28
CA GLY A 13 2.51 1.96 12.66
C GLY A 13 2.22 0.47 12.82
N GLY A 14 2.90 -0.39 12.07
CA GLY A 14 2.74 -1.84 12.15
C GLY A 14 1.55 -2.39 11.34
N ARG A 15 0.91 -1.59 10.52
CA ARG A 15 -0.17 -2.02 9.63
C ARG A 15 0.22 -1.74 8.18
N ALA A 16 0.01 -2.72 7.30
CA ALA A 16 0.38 -2.57 5.90
C ALA A 16 -0.75 -1.93 5.10
N VAL A 17 -0.37 -1.01 4.22
CA VAL A 17 -1.26 -0.37 3.26
C VAL A 17 -0.80 -0.76 1.88
N LEU A 18 -1.67 -1.41 1.12
CA LEU A 18 -1.43 -1.73 -0.29
C LEU A 18 -1.85 -0.55 -1.14
N ILE A 19 -0.97 -0.12 -2.02
CA ILE A 19 -1.24 0.99 -2.94
C ILE A 19 -1.34 0.39 -4.34
N GLU A 20 -2.55 0.46 -4.91
CA GLU A 20 -2.87 -0.09 -6.22
C GLU A 20 -3.18 1.02 -7.22
N GLY A 21 -3.04 0.68 -8.48
CA GLY A 21 -3.35 1.57 -9.59
C GLY A 21 -2.55 1.19 -10.83
N PRO A 22 -2.89 1.76 -11.99
CA PRO A 22 -2.15 1.48 -13.22
C PRO A 22 -0.73 2.03 -13.17
N PRO A 23 0.17 1.51 -14.04
CA PRO A 23 1.53 2.05 -14.13
C PRO A 23 1.53 3.56 -14.37
N GLY A 24 2.43 4.27 -13.69
CA GLY A 24 2.59 5.71 -13.87
C GLY A 24 1.60 6.58 -13.13
N ILE A 25 0.67 6.00 -12.35
CA ILE A 25 -0.33 6.81 -11.64
C ILE A 25 0.23 7.50 -10.39
N GLY A 26 1.36 7.04 -9.85
CA GLY A 26 1.98 7.68 -8.69
C GLY A 26 2.04 6.81 -7.44
N LYS A 27 2.00 5.48 -7.59
CA LYS A 27 2.08 4.57 -6.44
C LYS A 27 3.37 4.74 -5.66
N THR A 28 4.50 4.75 -6.35
CA THR A 28 5.81 4.93 -5.71
C THR A 28 5.94 6.31 -5.09
N SER A 29 5.42 7.34 -5.76
CA SER A 29 5.43 8.71 -5.22
C SER A 29 4.67 8.79 -3.91
N LEU A 30 3.50 8.14 -3.83
CA LEU A 30 2.75 8.10 -2.57
C LEU A 30 3.52 7.34 -1.50
N ALA A 31 4.13 6.20 -1.85
CA ALA A 31 4.93 5.43 -0.89
C ALA A 31 6.08 6.27 -0.34
N LEU A 32 6.81 6.99 -1.19
CA LEU A 32 7.90 7.87 -0.75
C LEU A 32 7.41 8.96 0.18
N ALA A 33 6.27 9.57 -0.13
CA ALA A 33 5.70 10.60 0.72
C ALA A 33 5.30 10.05 2.09
N LEU A 34 4.76 8.82 2.13
CA LEU A 34 4.42 8.15 3.38
C LEU A 34 5.68 7.77 4.17
N ILE A 35 6.72 7.30 3.49
CA ILE A 35 8.00 6.99 4.13
C ILE A 35 8.60 8.25 4.76
N ASP A 36 8.52 9.38 4.08
CA ASP A 36 8.96 10.66 4.62
C ASP A 36 8.21 11.03 5.91
N ARG A 37 7.01 10.52 6.08
CA ARG A 37 6.18 10.74 7.25
C ARG A 37 6.29 9.63 8.31
N GLY A 38 7.20 8.68 8.13
CA GLY A 38 7.48 7.65 9.12
C GLY A 38 7.08 6.23 8.74
N ALA A 39 6.49 6.02 7.56
CA ALA A 39 6.19 4.68 7.09
C ALA A 39 7.46 3.93 6.72
N VAL A 40 7.37 2.59 6.67
CA VAL A 40 8.49 1.73 6.27
C VAL A 40 8.10 0.96 5.02
N LEU A 41 9.03 0.87 4.07
CA LEU A 41 8.78 0.16 2.81
C LEU A 41 8.61 -1.34 3.07
N ILE A 42 7.63 -1.94 2.40
CA ILE A 42 7.50 -3.40 2.32
C ILE A 42 7.87 -3.85 0.91
N GLY A 43 7.29 -3.27 -0.12
CA GLY A 43 7.62 -3.60 -1.49
C GLY A 43 7.22 -2.51 -2.46
N ASP A 44 8.03 -2.34 -3.52
CA ASP A 44 7.74 -1.41 -4.60
C ASP A 44 7.39 -2.21 -5.85
N ASP A 45 6.21 -1.94 -6.41
CA ASP A 45 5.69 -2.62 -7.61
C ASP A 45 5.57 -4.14 -7.47
N GLY A 46 5.59 -4.62 -6.25
CA GLY A 46 5.39 -6.03 -5.92
C GLY A 46 5.43 -6.25 -4.42
N VAL A 47 4.62 -7.16 -3.95
CA VAL A 47 4.54 -7.53 -2.55
C VAL A 47 4.10 -8.98 -2.46
N THR A 48 4.68 -9.72 -1.52
CA THR A 48 4.25 -11.09 -1.24
C THR A 48 3.12 -11.05 -0.21
N LEU A 49 2.00 -11.67 -0.55
CA LEU A 49 0.83 -11.76 0.33
C LEU A 49 0.61 -13.20 0.75
N GLU A 50 0.44 -13.43 2.05
CA GLU A 50 0.23 -14.76 2.59
C GLU A 50 -0.87 -14.72 3.66
N PRO A 51 -1.94 -15.52 3.51
CA PRO A 51 -2.95 -15.62 4.57
C PRO A 51 -2.39 -16.37 5.77
N HIS A 52 -2.66 -15.87 6.95
CA HIS A 52 -2.22 -16.47 8.21
C HIS A 52 -3.20 -16.11 9.31
N ALA A 53 -3.83 -17.12 9.91
CA ALA A 53 -4.74 -16.94 11.03
C ALA A 53 -5.84 -15.90 10.78
N GLY A 54 -6.44 -15.94 9.59
CA GLY A 54 -7.53 -15.03 9.20
C GLY A 54 -7.07 -13.64 8.79
N ARG A 55 -5.78 -13.40 8.75
CA ARG A 55 -5.19 -12.11 8.34
C ARG A 55 -4.36 -12.32 7.08
N LEU A 56 -4.09 -11.23 6.39
CA LEU A 56 -3.22 -11.24 5.22
C LEU A 56 -1.92 -10.55 5.58
N LEU A 57 -0.81 -11.29 5.51
CA LEU A 57 0.51 -10.73 5.83
C LEU A 57 1.20 -10.28 4.55
N ALA A 58 1.79 -9.09 4.60
CA ALA A 58 2.57 -8.52 3.50
C ALA A 58 4.06 -8.60 3.82
N SER A 59 4.84 -9.04 2.83
CA SER A 59 6.29 -9.14 2.94
C SER A 59 6.93 -8.70 1.62
N PRO A 60 8.23 -8.35 1.63
CA PRO A 60 8.91 -7.95 0.40
C PRO A 60 8.88 -9.06 -0.66
N PRO A 61 8.85 -8.69 -1.95
CA PRO A 61 8.98 -9.69 -3.00
C PRO A 61 10.40 -10.28 -3.00
N PRO A 62 10.56 -11.59 -3.26
CA PRO A 62 11.86 -12.24 -3.08
C PRO A 62 13.00 -11.68 -3.94
N ARG A 63 12.68 -11.24 -5.16
CA ARG A 63 13.72 -10.81 -6.13
C ARG A 63 14.09 -9.34 -6.05
N THR A 64 13.17 -8.51 -5.57
CA THR A 64 13.34 -7.06 -5.56
C THR A 64 13.24 -6.48 -4.17
N ALA A 65 13.39 -7.32 -3.15
CA ALA A 65 13.32 -6.89 -1.75
C ALA A 65 14.34 -5.78 -1.49
N GLY A 66 13.87 -4.70 -0.88
CA GLY A 66 14.72 -3.56 -0.53
C GLY A 66 15.06 -2.63 -1.68
N LEU A 67 14.47 -2.82 -2.86
CA LEU A 67 14.68 -1.94 -4.00
C LEU A 67 13.45 -1.07 -4.23
N ILE A 68 13.68 0.21 -4.45
CA ILE A 68 12.64 1.16 -4.83
C ILE A 68 13.12 1.98 -6.01
N GLU A 69 12.29 2.07 -7.06
CA GLU A 69 12.60 2.88 -8.21
C GLU A 69 12.11 4.31 -7.99
N VAL A 70 13.06 5.23 -7.88
CA VAL A 70 12.77 6.64 -7.73
C VAL A 70 13.05 7.33 -9.07
N ARG A 71 12.01 7.89 -9.67
CA ARG A 71 12.15 8.58 -10.95
C ARG A 71 13.17 9.69 -10.84
N ASN A 72 14.00 9.83 -11.88
CA ASN A 72 15.15 10.73 -11.96
C ASN A 72 16.39 10.24 -11.21
N LEU A 73 16.27 9.29 -10.29
CA LEU A 73 17.38 8.82 -9.47
C LEU A 73 17.77 7.37 -9.76
N GLY A 74 16.81 6.51 -10.10
CA GLY A 74 17.06 5.11 -10.39
C GLY A 74 16.64 4.18 -9.26
N LEU A 75 17.26 3.00 -9.21
CA LEU A 75 16.96 2.00 -8.16
C LEU A 75 17.80 2.32 -6.92
N LEU A 76 17.12 2.48 -5.81
CA LEU A 76 17.75 2.76 -4.52
C LEU A 76 17.51 1.61 -3.56
N ASP A 77 18.51 1.32 -2.72
CA ASP A 77 18.35 0.40 -1.61
C ASP A 77 17.60 1.11 -0.48
N TRP A 78 16.64 0.41 0.12
CA TRP A 78 15.82 0.99 1.17
C TRP A 78 15.54 -0.03 2.26
N PRO A 79 15.52 0.40 3.54
CA PRO A 79 15.14 -0.49 4.64
C PRO A 79 13.71 -1.00 4.47
N ILE A 80 13.50 -2.27 4.80
CA ILE A 80 12.21 -2.93 4.64
C ILE A 80 11.80 -3.65 5.92
N VAL A 81 10.50 -3.97 6.01
CA VAL A 81 9.95 -4.85 7.05
C VAL A 81 9.15 -5.96 6.39
N SER A 82 8.94 -7.05 7.13
CA SER A 82 8.25 -8.25 6.65
C SER A 82 7.13 -8.65 7.60
N ASP A 83 6.21 -9.49 7.09
CA ASP A 83 5.15 -10.12 7.87
C ASP A 83 4.25 -9.10 8.58
N ILE A 84 3.89 -8.05 7.87
CA ILE A 84 3.04 -7.00 8.41
C ILE A 84 1.59 -7.24 7.97
N PRO A 85 0.63 -7.27 8.90
CA PRO A 85 -0.77 -7.49 8.51
C PRO A 85 -1.31 -6.34 7.68
N VAL A 86 -1.94 -6.70 6.56
CA VAL A 86 -2.59 -5.71 5.68
C VAL A 86 -3.85 -5.20 6.36
N ALA A 87 -3.98 -3.89 6.44
CA ALA A 87 -5.11 -3.24 7.08
C ALA A 87 -5.97 -2.42 6.11
N LEU A 88 -5.43 -2.06 4.95
CA LEU A 88 -6.12 -1.18 4.00
C LEU A 88 -5.57 -1.36 2.61
N VAL A 89 -6.44 -1.28 1.62
CA VAL A 89 -6.06 -1.12 0.22
C VAL A 89 -6.46 0.28 -0.21
N VAL A 90 -5.50 1.03 -0.73
CA VAL A 90 -5.72 2.34 -1.35
C VAL A 90 -5.56 2.16 -2.84
N ARG A 91 -6.60 2.50 -3.60
CA ARG A 91 -6.53 2.47 -5.06
C ARG A 91 -6.49 3.89 -5.58
N LEU A 92 -5.42 4.24 -6.28
CA LEU A 92 -5.29 5.56 -6.88
C LEU A 92 -6.13 5.60 -8.15
N ASP A 93 -7.06 6.53 -8.21
CA ASP A 93 -8.09 6.59 -9.24
C ASP A 93 -8.51 8.03 -9.47
N PRO A 94 -8.30 8.57 -10.68
CA PRO A 94 -8.76 9.92 -10.99
C PRO A 94 -10.29 10.09 -10.89
N GLY A 95 -11.03 8.97 -11.02
CA GLY A 95 -12.48 8.95 -10.89
C GLY A 95 -12.98 8.66 -9.49
N ALA A 96 -12.11 8.70 -8.47
CA ALA A 96 -12.53 8.44 -7.09
C ALA A 96 -13.66 9.38 -6.67
N PRO A 97 -14.62 8.92 -5.86
CA PRO A 97 -15.73 9.75 -5.43
C PRO A 97 -15.24 10.88 -4.51
N ARG A 98 -15.92 12.01 -4.62
CA ARG A 98 -15.61 13.18 -3.80
C ARG A 98 -15.89 12.93 -2.32
N PHE A 99 -16.84 12.04 -2.02
CA PHE A 99 -17.34 11.81 -0.67
C PHE A 99 -17.76 10.36 -0.51
N ILE A 100 -17.42 9.75 0.64
CA ILE A 100 -17.85 8.40 0.99
C ILE A 100 -18.38 8.38 2.42
N GLU A 101 -19.30 7.47 2.70
CA GLU A 101 -19.82 7.25 4.06
C GLU A 101 -19.20 6.00 4.68
N HIS A 102 -18.78 5.05 3.86
CA HIS A 102 -18.14 3.81 4.31
C HIS A 102 -17.16 3.33 3.23
N ALA A 103 -16.21 2.49 3.64
CA ALA A 103 -15.25 1.90 2.74
C ALA A 103 -15.88 0.84 1.84
N ASP A 104 -15.36 0.70 0.63
CA ASP A 104 -15.60 -0.47 -0.18
C ASP A 104 -14.84 -1.67 0.39
N ARG A 105 -15.00 -2.81 -0.22
CA ARG A 105 -14.28 -4.03 0.15
C ARG A 105 -13.65 -4.65 -1.08
N THR A 106 -12.52 -5.29 -0.87
CA THR A 106 -11.87 -6.12 -1.88
C THR A 106 -11.42 -7.42 -1.22
N GLU A 107 -11.28 -8.47 -2.01
CA GLU A 107 -10.83 -9.77 -1.53
C GLU A 107 -9.50 -10.12 -2.17
N LEU A 108 -8.51 -10.43 -1.34
CA LEU A 108 -7.20 -10.88 -1.80
C LEU A 108 -6.84 -12.16 -1.05
N VAL A 109 -6.53 -13.22 -1.80
CA VAL A 109 -6.15 -14.53 -1.26
C VAL A 109 -7.15 -15.03 -0.20
N GLY A 110 -8.45 -14.81 -0.46
CA GLY A 110 -9.53 -15.23 0.42
C GLY A 110 -9.78 -14.33 1.64
N ILE A 111 -9.06 -13.22 1.76
CA ILE A 111 -9.20 -12.30 2.89
C ILE A 111 -9.87 -11.02 2.41
N PHE A 112 -10.91 -10.57 3.12
CA PHE A 112 -11.59 -9.30 2.81
C PHE A 112 -10.85 -8.14 3.47
N LEU A 113 -10.64 -7.09 2.69
CA LEU A 113 -9.93 -5.89 3.13
C LEU A 113 -10.76 -4.65 2.80
N PRO A 114 -10.69 -3.60 3.61
CA PRO A 114 -11.30 -2.33 3.24
C PRO A 114 -10.55 -1.70 2.07
N LEU A 115 -11.29 -1.09 1.18
CA LEU A 115 -10.77 -0.46 -0.04
C LEU A 115 -11.23 0.99 -0.09
N ILE A 116 -10.27 1.89 -0.25
CA ILE A 116 -10.52 3.32 -0.40
C ILE A 116 -9.93 3.77 -1.73
N HIS A 117 -10.72 4.50 -2.51
CA HIS A 117 -10.26 5.14 -3.73
C HIS A 117 -9.84 6.57 -3.41
N LEU A 118 -8.66 6.96 -3.85
CA LEU A 118 -8.16 8.32 -3.66
C LEU A 118 -7.73 8.90 -5.01
N TRP A 119 -7.97 10.19 -5.20
CA TRP A 119 -7.41 10.90 -6.35
C TRP A 119 -5.88 10.80 -6.28
N PRO A 120 -5.20 10.54 -7.42
CA PRO A 120 -3.74 10.28 -7.40
C PRO A 120 -2.89 11.53 -7.22
N GLU A 121 -3.49 12.70 -7.12
CA GLU A 121 -2.78 13.97 -7.10
C GLU A 121 -3.07 14.78 -5.84
N GLY A 122 -2.22 15.75 -5.58
CA GLY A 122 -2.40 16.70 -4.50
C GLY A 122 -1.40 16.52 -3.37
N SER A 123 -1.02 17.63 -2.76
CA SER A 123 -0.03 17.64 -1.69
C SER A 123 -0.51 16.96 -0.41
N VAL A 124 -1.82 16.80 -0.25
CA VAL A 124 -2.39 16.14 0.94
C VAL A 124 -2.65 14.65 0.73
N LEU A 125 -2.27 14.08 -0.42
CA LEU A 125 -2.51 12.66 -0.68
C LEU A 125 -1.93 11.75 0.40
N PRO A 126 -0.67 11.91 0.87
CA PRO A 126 -0.16 11.05 1.92
C PRO A 126 -0.95 11.20 3.23
N LEU A 127 -1.36 12.40 3.59
CA LEU A 127 -2.20 12.59 4.75
C LEU A 127 -3.56 11.91 4.59
N LYS A 128 -4.16 11.98 3.39
CA LYS A 128 -5.42 11.28 3.12
C LYS A 128 -5.28 9.76 3.31
N ALA A 129 -4.17 9.20 2.86
CA ALA A 129 -3.91 7.77 3.03
C ALA A 129 -3.80 7.40 4.51
N GLU A 130 -3.12 8.20 5.31
CA GLU A 130 -3.03 8.01 6.75
C GLU A 130 -4.39 8.12 7.43
N LEU A 131 -5.19 9.11 7.05
CA LEU A 131 -6.54 9.29 7.58
C LEU A 131 -7.46 8.12 7.19
N ALA A 132 -7.32 7.62 5.97
CA ALA A 132 -8.08 6.46 5.52
C ALA A 132 -7.74 5.21 6.35
N LEU A 133 -6.46 5.01 6.64
CA LEU A 133 -6.02 3.90 7.49
C LEU A 133 -6.60 4.02 8.90
N GLU A 134 -6.52 5.22 9.46
CA GLU A 134 -7.02 5.47 10.82
C GLU A 134 -8.53 5.23 10.91
N ARG A 135 -9.28 5.69 9.92
CA ARG A 135 -10.75 5.64 9.96
C ARG A 135 -11.32 4.30 9.50
N TYR A 136 -10.76 3.70 8.48
CA TYR A 136 -11.33 2.52 7.82
C TYR A 136 -10.45 1.27 7.89
N GLY A 137 -9.20 1.39 8.29
CA GLY A 137 -8.29 0.26 8.32
C GLY A 137 -8.65 -0.78 9.37
N LEU A 138 -8.23 -2.01 9.12
CA LEU A 138 -8.33 -3.09 10.11
C LEU A 138 -7.37 -2.83 11.28
N THR A 139 -7.75 -3.30 12.44
CA THR A 139 -6.92 -3.13 13.66
C THR A 139 -5.84 -4.18 13.84
#